data_94e8082833a3d31b35766b5aad13e329
#
_entry.id   94e8082833a3d31b35766b5aad13e329
#
_cell.length_a   1.000
_cell.length_b   1.000
_cell.length_c   1.000
_cell.angle_alpha   90.00
_cell.angle_beta   90.00
_cell.angle_gamma   90.00
#
_symmetry.space_group_name_H-M   'P 1'
#
loop_
_entity.id
_entity.type
_entity.pdbx_description
1 polymer ?
#
loop_
_entity_poly.entity_id
_entity_poly.type
_entity_poly.pdbx_seq_one_letter_code
_entity_poly.pdbx_strand_id
1 'polypeptide(L)'
;MTPSKKLFKKVYVELSDICGLQCSFCPNPKNIRGVMPLELFEKVCKEVVSLTPIITLHVLGDPCKLKNLNHYLNTAKRFSLKVDLVTSGVYWRDFETLLHDAIYQISISLDAGLDNRNKINQHRYIQKILEFCRYKFEKNSEVFLNLRIQDSTLEKHQNLIKPFLESFEFVSLEGLKTQGRARLFKKSFLNIQKTFKWPNLNAQNPLNQESKIPYCYGLIKQIAILSNGVVVPCCMDTQANISLGDLNHTPLKDVLKSQKAMAIKTHFLKGEALELLCKNCSYPLIRYKK
;
A
#
# COMPACT_ATOMS: atom_id res chain seq x y z
N MET A 1 -25.32 -19.52 9.07
CA MET A 1 -24.59 -18.50 9.85
C MET A 1 -24.25 -17.36 8.90
N THR A 2 -24.83 -16.19 9.08
CA THR A 2 -24.46 -14.98 8.34
C THR A 2 -23.00 -14.65 8.64
N PRO A 3 -22.13 -14.44 7.63
CA PRO A 3 -20.73 -14.09 7.89
C PRO A 3 -20.69 -12.79 8.70
N SER A 4 -20.07 -12.82 9.88
CA SER A 4 -19.93 -11.63 10.71
C SER A 4 -19.22 -10.53 9.91
N LYS A 5 -19.80 -9.32 9.89
CA LYS A 5 -19.25 -8.19 9.16
C LYS A 5 -17.86 -7.88 9.70
N LYS A 6 -16.82 -8.10 8.88
CA LYS A 6 -15.44 -7.82 9.23
C LYS A 6 -15.26 -6.34 9.61
N LEU A 7 -14.46 -6.08 10.64
CA LEU A 7 -14.25 -4.73 11.18
C LEU A 7 -13.53 -3.82 10.17
N PHE A 8 -12.50 -4.34 9.53
CA PHE A 8 -11.70 -3.59 8.55
C PHE A 8 -11.87 -4.12 7.13
N LYS A 9 -11.77 -3.24 6.14
CA LYS A 9 -11.66 -3.63 4.74
C LYS A 9 -10.34 -4.32 4.45
N LYS A 10 -9.26 -3.83 5.08
CA LYS A 10 -7.91 -4.39 5.01
C LYS A 10 -7.06 -3.92 6.19
N VAL A 11 -6.02 -4.68 6.50
CA VAL A 11 -4.97 -4.31 7.43
C VAL A 11 -3.65 -4.21 6.67
N TYR A 12 -2.94 -3.10 6.82
CA TYR A 12 -1.59 -2.95 6.30
C TYR A 12 -0.61 -3.65 7.21
N VAL A 13 0.29 -4.43 6.64
CA VAL A 13 1.37 -5.13 7.36
C VAL A 13 2.68 -4.81 6.65
N GLU A 14 3.56 -4.12 7.35
CA GLU A 14 4.88 -3.82 6.85
C GLU A 14 5.80 -5.02 7.09
N LEU A 15 6.17 -5.74 6.04
CA LEU A 15 7.14 -6.83 6.18
C LEU A 15 8.57 -6.31 6.43
N SER A 16 8.87 -5.12 5.90
CA SER A 16 10.16 -4.47 6.07
C SER A 16 10.04 -3.00 5.68
N ASP A 17 10.78 -2.14 6.34
CA ASP A 17 10.96 -0.73 5.92
C ASP A 17 12.22 -0.53 5.07
N ILE A 18 12.95 -1.61 4.75
CA ILE A 18 14.13 -1.58 3.90
C ILE A 18 13.72 -1.71 2.44
N CYS A 19 13.82 -0.61 1.68
CA CYS A 19 13.57 -0.61 0.24
C CYS A 19 14.85 -0.65 -0.59
N GLY A 20 15.82 0.22 -0.29
CA GLY A 20 17.04 0.41 -1.08
C GLY A 20 16.84 1.34 -2.28
N LEU A 21 15.65 1.91 -2.46
CA LEU A 21 15.35 2.99 -3.40
C LEU A 21 15.29 4.33 -2.66
N GLN A 22 15.52 5.42 -3.40
CA GLN A 22 15.51 6.80 -2.90
C GLN A 22 14.48 7.65 -3.65
N CYS A 23 13.25 7.12 -3.79
CA CYS A 23 12.19 7.78 -4.53
C CYS A 23 11.90 9.16 -3.94
N SER A 24 11.77 10.18 -4.82
CA SER A 24 11.55 11.59 -4.44
C SER A 24 10.25 11.82 -3.69
N PHE A 25 9.27 10.94 -3.90
CA PHE A 25 7.92 11.01 -3.33
C PHE A 25 7.75 10.15 -2.06
N CYS A 26 8.79 9.42 -1.62
CA CYS A 26 8.71 8.53 -0.47
C CYS A 26 9.27 9.22 0.79
N PRO A 27 8.61 9.09 1.96
CA PRO A 27 9.20 9.55 3.20
C PRO A 27 10.33 8.60 3.58
N ASN A 28 11.56 9.10 3.61
CA ASN A 28 12.69 8.30 4.07
C ASN A 28 12.58 8.07 5.58
N PRO A 29 12.63 6.81 6.05
CA PRO A 29 12.59 6.53 7.48
C PRO A 29 13.84 7.09 8.15
N LYS A 30 13.66 7.77 9.30
CA LYS A 30 14.79 8.24 10.11
C LYS A 30 15.48 7.09 10.83
N ASN A 31 14.69 6.12 11.29
CA ASN A 31 15.16 4.92 11.99
C ASN A 31 14.65 3.68 11.26
N ILE A 32 15.56 2.78 10.93
CA ILE A 32 15.22 1.51 10.26
C ILE A 32 14.77 0.50 11.33
N ARG A 33 13.57 -0.06 11.14
CA ARG A 33 13.01 -1.12 12.01
C ARG A 33 13.44 -2.52 11.58
N GLY A 34 13.79 -2.67 10.31
CA GLY A 34 14.23 -3.96 9.76
C GLY A 34 13.11 -4.79 9.16
N VAL A 35 13.31 -6.10 9.21
CA VAL A 35 12.37 -7.10 8.65
C VAL A 35 11.52 -7.68 9.79
N MET A 36 10.22 -7.80 9.60
CA MET A 36 9.32 -8.47 10.54
C MET A 36 9.71 -9.95 10.66
N PRO A 37 10.01 -10.46 11.85
CA PRO A 37 10.24 -11.90 12.05
C PRO A 37 9.02 -12.72 11.62
N LEU A 38 9.25 -13.93 11.07
CA LEU A 38 8.16 -14.77 10.58
C LEU A 38 7.18 -15.17 11.69
N GLU A 39 7.69 -15.37 12.89
CA GLU A 39 6.90 -15.69 14.10
C GLU A 39 5.96 -14.52 14.46
N LEU A 40 6.46 -13.29 14.37
CA LEU A 40 5.64 -12.10 14.58
C LEU A 40 4.58 -11.97 13.48
N PHE A 41 4.95 -12.21 12.22
CA PHE A 41 4.01 -12.19 11.10
C PHE A 41 2.90 -13.25 11.27
N GLU A 42 3.26 -14.46 11.73
CA GLU A 42 2.28 -15.51 12.03
C GLU A 42 1.30 -15.07 13.13
N LYS A 43 1.82 -14.47 14.21
CA LYS A 43 0.99 -13.87 15.27
C LYS A 43 0.05 -12.80 14.69
N VAL A 44 0.57 -11.90 13.85
CA VAL A 44 -0.23 -10.89 13.16
C VAL A 44 -1.34 -11.54 12.33
N CYS A 45 -1.04 -12.54 11.50
CA CYS A 45 -2.05 -13.25 10.69
C CYS A 45 -3.14 -13.85 11.54
N LYS A 46 -2.78 -14.53 12.65
CA LYS A 46 -3.72 -15.13 13.61
C LYS A 46 -4.67 -14.10 14.21
N GLU A 47 -4.18 -12.92 14.54
CA GLU A 47 -4.97 -11.87 15.18
C GLU A 47 -5.85 -11.09 14.17
N VAL A 48 -5.34 -10.84 12.94
CA VAL A 48 -6.07 -10.03 11.96
C VAL A 48 -7.12 -10.81 11.18
N VAL A 49 -7.04 -12.14 11.10
CA VAL A 49 -7.98 -12.94 10.29
C VAL A 49 -9.44 -12.79 10.74
N SER A 50 -9.68 -12.54 12.02
CA SER A 50 -11.02 -12.24 12.54
C SER A 50 -11.51 -10.84 12.13
N LEU A 51 -10.62 -9.90 11.83
CA LEU A 51 -10.90 -8.49 11.62
C LEU A 51 -11.00 -8.11 10.14
N THR A 52 -10.27 -8.81 9.26
CA THR A 52 -10.22 -8.54 7.83
C THR A 52 -9.99 -9.81 7.01
N PRO A 53 -10.51 -9.91 5.78
CA PRO A 53 -10.13 -10.96 4.84
C PRO A 53 -8.87 -10.62 4.04
N ILE A 54 -8.36 -9.37 4.10
CA ILE A 54 -7.28 -8.86 3.24
C ILE A 54 -6.20 -8.19 4.08
N ILE A 55 -4.97 -8.62 3.91
CA ILE A 55 -3.78 -7.89 4.36
C ILE A 55 -3.10 -7.23 3.16
N THR A 56 -2.63 -6.00 3.35
CA THR A 56 -1.84 -5.28 2.35
C THR A 56 -0.39 -5.27 2.81
N LEU A 57 0.48 -5.96 2.09
CA LEU A 57 1.92 -5.98 2.38
C LEU A 57 2.54 -4.70 1.86
N HIS A 58 2.46 -3.67 2.69
CA HIS A 58 2.93 -2.32 2.41
C HIS A 58 2.84 -1.45 3.67
N VAL A 59 3.76 -0.54 3.85
CA VAL A 59 3.77 0.77 4.51
C VAL A 59 4.97 1.49 3.95
N LEU A 60 6.18 1.11 4.33
CA LEU A 60 7.45 1.43 3.68
C LEU A 60 8.09 0.14 3.13
N GLY A 61 9.30 0.27 2.59
CA GLY A 61 10.03 -0.84 2.02
C GLY A 61 9.42 -1.42 0.76
N ASP A 62 10.01 -2.52 0.30
CA ASP A 62 9.47 -3.32 -0.81
C ASP A 62 9.49 -4.79 -0.43
N PRO A 63 8.33 -5.44 -0.25
CA PRO A 63 8.24 -6.84 0.13
C PRO A 63 8.92 -7.78 -0.87
N CYS A 64 9.00 -7.43 -2.16
CA CYS A 64 9.67 -8.24 -3.18
C CYS A 64 11.21 -8.24 -3.04
N LYS A 65 11.78 -7.37 -2.20
CA LYS A 65 13.20 -7.40 -1.85
C LYS A 65 13.55 -8.55 -0.91
N LEU A 66 12.56 -9.06 -0.16
CA LEU A 66 12.78 -10.15 0.78
C LEU A 66 13.05 -11.47 0.03
N LYS A 67 14.15 -12.14 0.38
CA LYS A 67 14.53 -13.42 -0.21
C LYS A 67 13.53 -14.54 0.09
N ASN A 68 12.89 -14.46 1.23
CA ASN A 68 11.97 -15.45 1.78
C ASN A 68 10.50 -15.01 1.72
N LEU A 69 10.12 -14.15 0.76
CA LEU A 69 8.74 -13.66 0.59
C LEU A 69 7.72 -14.81 0.54
N ASN A 70 8.07 -15.93 -0.11
CA ASN A 70 7.20 -17.12 -0.19
C ASN A 70 6.83 -17.69 1.19
N HIS A 71 7.67 -17.59 2.21
CA HIS A 71 7.32 -18.05 3.58
C HIS A 71 6.20 -17.19 4.17
N TYR A 72 6.24 -15.86 3.96
CA TYR A 72 5.16 -14.95 4.38
C TYR A 72 3.86 -15.19 3.60
N LEU A 73 3.95 -15.43 2.28
CA LEU A 73 2.78 -15.73 1.46
C LEU A 73 2.14 -17.07 1.86
N ASN A 74 2.94 -18.11 2.10
CA ASN A 74 2.46 -19.41 2.60
C ASN A 74 1.79 -19.27 3.96
N THR A 75 2.36 -18.46 4.86
CA THR A 75 1.76 -18.17 6.18
C THR A 75 0.41 -17.46 6.00
N ALA A 76 0.32 -16.42 5.18
CA ALA A 76 -0.94 -15.75 4.90
C ALA A 76 -2.00 -16.73 4.31
N LYS A 77 -1.60 -17.60 3.38
CA LYS A 77 -2.46 -18.66 2.80
C LYS A 77 -2.99 -19.60 3.88
N ARG A 78 -2.14 -20.06 4.79
CA ARG A 78 -2.51 -20.95 5.91
C ARG A 78 -3.61 -20.35 6.80
N PHE A 79 -3.61 -19.03 6.98
CA PHE A 79 -4.67 -18.31 7.69
C PHE A 79 -5.83 -17.84 6.78
N SER A 80 -5.89 -18.30 5.52
CA SER A 80 -6.93 -17.91 4.55
C SER A 80 -7.02 -16.38 4.34
N LEU A 81 -5.91 -15.67 4.51
CA LEU A 81 -5.81 -14.24 4.24
C LEU A 81 -5.44 -14.00 2.78
N LYS A 82 -6.16 -13.10 2.13
CA LYS A 82 -5.82 -12.60 0.80
C LYS A 82 -4.79 -11.49 0.92
N VAL A 83 -3.77 -11.54 0.05
CA VAL A 83 -2.67 -10.57 0.03
C VAL A 83 -2.87 -9.55 -1.08
N ASP A 84 -2.88 -8.26 -0.71
CA ASP A 84 -2.67 -7.13 -1.61
C ASP A 84 -1.18 -6.75 -1.53
N LEU A 85 -0.39 -7.17 -2.54
CA LEU A 85 1.04 -6.95 -2.60
C LEU A 85 1.35 -5.61 -3.27
N VAL A 86 2.09 -4.73 -2.60
CA VAL A 86 2.53 -3.46 -3.18
C VAL A 86 4.05 -3.49 -3.36
N THR A 87 4.52 -3.23 -4.57
CA THR A 87 5.94 -3.29 -4.92
C THR A 87 6.35 -2.15 -5.85
N SER A 88 7.65 -1.85 -5.86
CA SER A 88 8.27 -0.97 -6.85
C SER A 88 8.40 -1.62 -8.24
N GLY A 89 8.30 -2.94 -8.32
CA GLY A 89 8.57 -3.69 -9.56
C GLY A 89 10.08 -3.86 -9.87
N VAL A 90 10.97 -3.45 -8.97
CA VAL A 90 12.42 -3.50 -9.20
C VAL A 90 13.02 -4.83 -8.74
N TYR A 91 12.55 -5.38 -7.61
CA TYR A 91 13.26 -6.43 -6.88
C TYR A 91 12.73 -7.86 -7.04
N TRP A 92 11.68 -8.09 -7.78
CA TRP A 92 11.20 -9.47 -7.95
C TRP A 92 12.23 -10.36 -8.64
N ARG A 93 12.25 -11.64 -8.23
CA ARG A 93 13.20 -12.65 -8.71
C ARG A 93 12.62 -13.47 -9.84
N ASP A 94 11.36 -13.87 -9.66
CA ASP A 94 10.60 -14.68 -10.58
C ASP A 94 9.14 -14.20 -10.63
N PHE A 95 8.43 -14.56 -11.69
CA PHE A 95 7.05 -14.15 -11.88
C PHE A 95 6.06 -15.09 -11.18
N GLU A 96 6.48 -16.32 -10.86
CA GLU A 96 5.62 -17.30 -10.18
C GLU A 96 5.29 -16.87 -8.77
N THR A 97 6.27 -16.36 -8.02
CA THR A 97 6.05 -15.78 -6.69
C THR A 97 4.98 -14.68 -6.72
N LEU A 98 4.92 -13.89 -7.80
CA LEU A 98 3.91 -12.83 -7.94
C LEU A 98 2.50 -13.36 -8.27
N LEU A 99 2.39 -14.59 -8.74
CA LEU A 99 1.11 -15.28 -8.98
C LEU A 99 0.76 -16.30 -7.90
N HIS A 100 1.42 -16.25 -6.73
CA HIS A 100 1.16 -17.15 -5.62
C HIS A 100 -0.31 -17.08 -5.17
N ASP A 101 -0.91 -18.23 -4.83
CA ASP A 101 -2.34 -18.36 -4.49
C ASP A 101 -2.86 -17.45 -3.37
N ALA A 102 -2.00 -17.03 -2.45
CA ALA A 102 -2.37 -16.06 -1.43
C ALA A 102 -2.58 -14.67 -2.02
N ILE A 103 -1.96 -14.36 -3.17
CA ILE A 103 -2.01 -13.03 -3.76
C ILE A 103 -3.35 -12.83 -4.47
N TYR A 104 -4.12 -11.90 -3.96
CA TYR A 104 -5.36 -11.43 -4.56
C TYR A 104 -5.12 -10.29 -5.55
N GLN A 105 -4.19 -9.41 -5.22
CA GLN A 105 -3.87 -8.21 -5.99
C GLN A 105 -2.39 -7.87 -5.91
N ILE A 106 -1.84 -7.38 -7.01
CA ILE A 106 -0.52 -6.75 -7.08
C ILE A 106 -0.69 -5.31 -7.51
N SER A 107 -0.04 -4.41 -6.80
CA SER A 107 0.04 -3.00 -7.16
C SER A 107 1.51 -2.62 -7.39
N ILE A 108 1.85 -2.24 -8.63
CA ILE A 108 3.20 -1.83 -9.01
C ILE A 108 3.25 -0.32 -9.13
N SER A 109 4.12 0.33 -8.36
CA SER A 109 4.37 1.77 -8.42
C SER A 109 5.39 2.07 -9.51
N LEU A 110 4.94 2.42 -10.72
CA LEU A 110 5.83 2.71 -11.85
C LEU A 110 6.77 3.87 -11.55
N ASP A 111 6.32 4.86 -10.81
CA ASP A 111 7.15 6.01 -10.40
C ASP A 111 8.42 5.60 -9.69
N ALA A 112 8.43 4.46 -8.99
CA ALA A 112 9.62 3.99 -8.29
C ALA A 112 10.78 3.65 -9.25
N GLY A 113 10.48 2.98 -10.38
CA GLY A 113 11.48 2.67 -11.41
C GLY A 113 11.75 3.83 -12.38
N LEU A 114 10.83 4.80 -12.43
CA LEU A 114 10.92 5.98 -13.30
C LEU A 114 11.57 7.19 -12.60
N ASP A 115 11.79 7.14 -11.29
CA ASP A 115 12.46 8.20 -10.55
C ASP A 115 13.98 8.19 -10.83
N ASN A 116 14.50 9.28 -11.38
CA ASN A 116 15.90 9.43 -11.75
C ASN A 116 16.87 9.25 -10.56
N ARG A 117 16.42 9.49 -9.32
CA ARG A 117 17.25 9.30 -8.11
C ARG A 117 17.68 7.84 -7.93
N ASN A 118 16.87 6.89 -8.41
CA ASN A 118 17.14 5.47 -8.28
C ASN A 118 18.18 4.95 -9.30
N LYS A 119 18.58 5.77 -10.29
CA LYS A 119 19.57 5.41 -11.33
C LYS A 119 19.25 4.11 -12.06
N ILE A 120 17.96 3.81 -12.23
CA ILE A 120 17.46 2.62 -12.93
C ILE A 120 17.34 2.94 -14.43
N ASN A 121 17.74 2.00 -15.29
CA ASN A 121 17.45 2.10 -16.71
C ASN A 121 15.94 1.95 -16.92
N GLN A 122 15.27 3.06 -17.20
CA GLN A 122 13.81 3.16 -17.28
C GLN A 122 13.24 2.28 -18.40
N HIS A 123 13.88 2.18 -19.56
CA HIS A 123 13.42 1.31 -20.66
C HIS A 123 13.47 -0.16 -20.26
N ARG A 124 14.60 -0.62 -19.68
CA ARG A 124 14.72 -2.00 -19.20
C ARG A 124 13.73 -2.32 -18.07
N TYR A 125 13.47 -1.35 -17.19
CA TYR A 125 12.47 -1.47 -16.14
C TYR A 125 11.07 -1.68 -16.71
N ILE A 126 10.64 -0.84 -17.67
CA ILE A 126 9.35 -0.96 -18.33
C ILE A 126 9.22 -2.30 -19.09
N GLN A 127 10.27 -2.73 -19.81
CA GLN A 127 10.27 -4.02 -20.48
C GLN A 127 10.06 -5.18 -19.51
N LYS A 128 10.72 -5.20 -18.38
CA LYS A 128 10.56 -6.22 -17.34
C LYS A 128 9.12 -6.28 -16.81
N ILE A 129 8.45 -5.13 -16.64
CA ILE A 129 7.04 -5.09 -16.22
C ILE A 129 6.11 -5.57 -17.34
N LEU A 130 6.39 -5.23 -18.60
CA LEU A 130 5.65 -5.76 -19.75
C LEU A 130 5.80 -7.28 -19.87
N GLU A 131 6.99 -7.83 -19.65
CA GLU A 131 7.22 -9.27 -19.61
C GLU A 131 6.35 -9.94 -18.53
N PHE A 132 6.27 -9.36 -17.34
CA PHE A 132 5.35 -9.85 -16.31
C PHE A 132 3.88 -9.74 -16.72
N CYS A 133 3.48 -8.66 -17.40
CA CYS A 133 2.12 -8.54 -17.93
C CYS A 133 1.81 -9.64 -18.93
N ARG A 134 2.73 -9.96 -19.87
CA ARG A 134 2.59 -11.05 -20.83
C ARG A 134 2.52 -12.41 -20.15
N TYR A 135 3.41 -12.68 -19.20
CA TYR A 135 3.40 -13.90 -18.40
C TYR A 135 2.06 -14.11 -17.69
N LYS A 136 1.55 -13.05 -17.01
CA LYS A 136 0.24 -13.10 -16.36
C LYS A 136 -0.90 -13.33 -17.36
N PHE A 137 -0.83 -12.73 -18.56
CA PHE A 137 -1.80 -12.90 -19.63
C PHE A 137 -1.82 -14.35 -20.11
N GLU A 138 -0.66 -14.93 -20.44
CA GLU A 138 -0.50 -16.32 -20.88
C GLU A 138 -0.98 -17.34 -19.84
N LYS A 139 -0.70 -17.10 -18.56
CA LYS A 139 -1.19 -17.90 -17.43
C LYS A 139 -2.69 -17.73 -17.16
N ASN A 140 -3.37 -16.81 -17.85
CA ASN A 140 -4.78 -16.45 -17.61
C ASN A 140 -5.11 -16.21 -16.12
N SER A 141 -4.17 -15.62 -15.39
CA SER A 141 -4.23 -15.51 -13.93
C SER A 141 -5.35 -14.59 -13.44
N GLU A 142 -6.03 -14.99 -12.36
CA GLU A 142 -7.11 -14.26 -11.70
C GLU A 142 -6.61 -13.15 -10.76
N VAL A 143 -5.31 -13.03 -10.54
CA VAL A 143 -4.71 -11.98 -9.71
C VAL A 143 -5.01 -10.61 -10.33
N PHE A 144 -5.50 -9.66 -9.54
CA PHE A 144 -5.63 -8.28 -10.00
C PHE A 144 -4.25 -7.63 -10.14
N LEU A 145 -3.99 -7.00 -11.27
CA LEU A 145 -2.78 -6.22 -11.51
C LEU A 145 -3.12 -4.74 -11.66
N ASN A 146 -2.55 -3.91 -10.81
CA ASN A 146 -2.68 -2.46 -10.87
C ASN A 146 -1.30 -1.84 -11.10
N LEU A 147 -1.00 -1.45 -12.33
CA LEU A 147 0.10 -0.55 -12.64
C LEU A 147 -0.32 0.85 -12.23
N ARG A 148 0.49 1.55 -11.44
CA ARG A 148 0.14 2.87 -10.91
C ARG A 148 1.18 3.89 -11.30
N ILE A 149 0.72 5.04 -11.82
CA ILE A 149 1.54 6.22 -12.09
C ILE A 149 0.88 7.45 -11.48
N GLN A 150 1.68 8.36 -10.92
CA GLN A 150 1.16 9.60 -10.35
C GLN A 150 0.77 10.58 -11.46
N ASP A 151 -0.29 11.36 -11.20
CA ASP A 151 -0.74 12.40 -12.14
C ASP A 151 0.34 13.47 -12.39
N SER A 152 1.16 13.79 -11.39
CA SER A 152 2.26 14.75 -11.51
C SER A 152 3.43 14.29 -12.36
N THR A 153 3.56 12.98 -12.61
CA THR A 153 4.67 12.39 -13.38
C THR A 153 4.24 11.82 -14.72
N LEU A 154 2.94 11.68 -14.95
CA LEU A 154 2.36 11.07 -16.14
C LEU A 154 2.87 11.70 -17.43
N GLU A 155 2.82 13.01 -17.52
CA GLU A 155 3.20 13.76 -18.74
C GLU A 155 4.66 13.53 -19.10
N LYS A 156 5.54 13.58 -18.10
CA LYS A 156 6.97 13.30 -18.25
C LYS A 156 7.26 11.89 -18.78
N HIS A 157 6.45 10.91 -18.38
CA HIS A 157 6.70 9.48 -18.64
C HIS A 157 5.73 8.87 -19.65
N GLN A 158 4.89 9.66 -20.32
CA GLN A 158 3.86 9.16 -21.24
C GLN A 158 4.41 8.24 -22.34
N ASN A 159 5.56 8.55 -22.91
CA ASN A 159 6.20 7.70 -23.94
C ASN A 159 6.69 6.37 -23.38
N LEU A 160 7.12 6.33 -22.12
CA LEU A 160 7.58 5.09 -21.47
C LEU A 160 6.41 4.17 -21.08
N ILE A 161 5.23 4.72 -20.79
CA ILE A 161 4.05 3.91 -20.44
C ILE A 161 3.21 3.52 -21.65
N LYS A 162 3.40 4.17 -22.79
CA LYS A 162 2.67 3.91 -24.04
C LYS A 162 2.64 2.41 -24.42
N PRO A 163 3.75 1.65 -24.30
CA PRO A 163 3.74 0.21 -24.59
C PRO A 163 2.70 -0.60 -23.80
N PHE A 164 2.33 -0.20 -22.57
CA PHE A 164 1.26 -0.88 -21.83
C PHE A 164 -0.11 -0.66 -22.46
N LEU A 165 -0.35 0.51 -23.05
CA LEU A 165 -1.61 0.86 -23.69
C LEU A 165 -1.79 0.22 -25.07
N GLU A 166 -0.68 -0.18 -25.71
CA GLU A 166 -0.66 -0.71 -27.08
C GLU A 166 -0.46 -2.24 -27.16
N SER A 167 0.07 -2.88 -26.08
CA SER A 167 0.48 -4.30 -26.13
C SER A 167 -0.66 -5.30 -26.00
N PHE A 168 -1.84 -4.89 -25.56
CA PHE A 168 -2.98 -5.77 -25.28
C PHE A 168 -4.27 -5.23 -25.91
N GLU A 169 -5.24 -4.79 -25.11
CA GLU A 169 -6.39 -4.04 -25.61
C GLU A 169 -5.92 -2.60 -25.85
N PHE A 170 -6.04 -2.09 -27.09
CA PHE A 170 -5.61 -0.74 -27.40
C PHE A 170 -6.44 0.29 -26.62
N VAL A 171 -5.75 1.13 -25.86
CA VAL A 171 -6.34 2.28 -25.17
C VAL A 171 -5.54 3.53 -25.50
N SER A 172 -6.21 4.60 -25.92
CA SER A 172 -5.52 5.86 -26.17
C SER A 172 -5.03 6.50 -24.87
N LEU A 173 -3.94 7.26 -24.95
CA LEU A 173 -3.43 8.04 -23.80
C LEU A 173 -4.47 9.04 -23.32
N GLU A 174 -5.24 9.65 -24.24
CA GLU A 174 -6.31 10.57 -23.89
C GLU A 174 -7.45 9.88 -23.13
N GLY A 175 -7.82 8.66 -23.55
CA GLY A 175 -8.77 7.82 -22.80
C GLY A 175 -8.31 7.52 -21.39
N LEU A 176 -7.01 7.20 -21.21
CA LEU A 176 -6.43 7.03 -19.89
C LEU A 176 -6.50 8.31 -19.04
N LYS A 177 -6.15 9.47 -19.61
CA LYS A 177 -6.20 10.77 -18.92
C LYS A 177 -7.63 11.13 -18.49
N THR A 178 -8.60 10.95 -19.35
CA THR A 178 -10.00 11.27 -19.10
C THR A 178 -10.63 10.38 -18.04
N GLN A 179 -10.38 9.06 -18.11
CA GLN A 179 -10.98 8.10 -17.19
C GLN A 179 -10.15 7.89 -15.91
N GLY A 180 -8.88 8.32 -15.90
CA GLY A 180 -7.93 8.06 -14.81
C GLY A 180 -7.51 6.60 -14.70
N ARG A 181 -8.01 5.73 -15.58
CA ARG A 181 -7.78 4.28 -15.58
C ARG A 181 -7.95 3.69 -16.98
N ALA A 182 -7.05 2.81 -17.37
CA ALA A 182 -7.16 1.98 -18.57
C ALA A 182 -7.19 0.50 -18.19
N ARG A 183 -8.10 -0.28 -18.78
CA ARG A 183 -8.03 -1.73 -18.74
C ARG A 183 -7.03 -2.19 -19.81
N LEU A 184 -6.06 -3.01 -19.43
CA LEU A 184 -5.06 -3.55 -20.33
C LEU A 184 -5.47 -4.93 -20.84
N PHE A 185 -5.93 -5.80 -19.93
CA PHE A 185 -6.45 -7.14 -20.19
C PHE A 185 -7.16 -7.66 -18.93
N LYS A 186 -7.52 -8.95 -18.87
CA LYS A 186 -8.25 -9.57 -17.76
C LYS A 186 -7.66 -9.16 -16.39
N LYS A 187 -8.45 -8.47 -15.56
CA LYS A 187 -8.09 -8.00 -14.20
C LYS A 187 -6.78 -7.20 -14.14
N SER A 188 -6.38 -6.57 -15.22
CA SER A 188 -5.13 -5.82 -15.30
C SER A 188 -5.37 -4.40 -15.79
N PHE A 189 -4.82 -3.43 -15.08
CA PHE A 189 -5.15 -2.02 -15.26
C PHE A 189 -3.92 -1.13 -15.11
N LEU A 190 -3.89 -0.04 -15.87
CA LEU A 190 -3.04 1.11 -15.63
C LEU A 190 -3.89 2.21 -15.00
N ASN A 191 -3.45 2.72 -13.86
CA ASN A 191 -4.22 3.68 -13.06
C ASN A 191 -3.40 4.95 -12.84
N ILE A 192 -4.01 6.11 -13.06
CA ILE A 192 -3.47 7.40 -12.64
C ILE A 192 -3.83 7.62 -11.18
N GLN A 193 -2.85 7.85 -10.34
CA GLN A 193 -3.05 8.14 -8.93
C GLN A 193 -2.80 9.62 -8.64
N LYS A 194 -3.68 10.22 -7.84
CA LYS A 194 -3.48 11.57 -7.35
C LYS A 194 -2.25 11.63 -6.47
N THR A 195 -1.35 12.53 -6.80
CA THR A 195 -0.19 12.86 -5.97
C THR A 195 -0.66 13.43 -4.64
N PHE A 196 -0.01 13.03 -3.56
CA PHE A 196 -0.28 13.55 -2.22
C PHE A 196 1.02 13.90 -1.49
N LYS A 197 0.91 14.78 -0.52
CA LYS A 197 2.02 15.06 0.41
C LYS A 197 1.89 14.18 1.64
N TRP A 198 2.99 13.54 2.03
CA TRP A 198 3.04 12.78 3.27
C TRP A 198 2.81 13.69 4.48
N PRO A 199 2.08 13.22 5.50
CA PRO A 199 1.89 13.99 6.72
C PRO A 199 3.24 14.26 7.38
N ASN A 200 3.40 15.48 7.91
CA ASN A 200 4.61 15.94 8.56
C ASN A 200 4.24 16.66 9.86
N LEU A 201 4.88 16.27 10.98
CA LEU A 201 4.67 16.91 12.28
C LEU A 201 5.16 18.36 12.30
N ASN A 202 6.18 18.67 11.49
CA ASN A 202 6.81 20.00 11.42
C ASN A 202 6.20 20.92 10.36
N ALA A 203 5.02 20.60 9.83
CA ALA A 203 4.36 21.45 8.86
C ALA A 203 4.05 22.83 9.49
N GLN A 204 4.53 23.91 8.88
CA GLN A 204 4.33 25.28 9.38
C GLN A 204 2.86 25.74 9.25
N ASN A 205 2.12 25.18 8.29
CA ASN A 205 0.70 25.44 8.12
C ASN A 205 -0.06 24.11 8.15
N PRO A 206 -0.76 23.77 9.24
CA PRO A 206 -1.68 22.64 9.27
C PRO A 206 -2.69 22.79 8.13
N LEU A 207 -2.86 21.73 7.32
CA LEU A 207 -3.81 21.72 6.20
C LEU A 207 -5.26 21.91 6.66
N ASN A 208 -5.49 21.86 7.97
CA ASN A 208 -6.81 21.94 8.56
C ASN A 208 -6.75 22.66 9.91
N GLN A 209 -6.76 24.00 9.89
CA GLN A 209 -6.75 24.83 11.11
C GLN A 209 -7.92 24.53 12.05
N GLU A 210 -9.07 24.07 11.50
CA GLU A 210 -10.25 23.75 12.30
C GLU A 210 -10.30 22.30 12.77
N SER A 211 -9.23 21.49 12.56
CA SER A 211 -9.20 20.04 12.86
C SER A 211 -10.28 19.21 12.16
N LYS A 212 -11.02 19.79 11.25
CA LYS A 212 -12.05 19.10 10.45
C LYS A 212 -11.41 18.35 9.30
N ILE A 213 -11.78 17.09 9.12
CA ILE A 213 -11.37 16.25 8.01
C ILE A 213 -12.62 15.62 7.37
N PRO A 214 -12.70 15.52 6.04
CA PRO A 214 -13.92 15.01 5.40
C PRO A 214 -14.27 13.59 5.86
N TYR A 215 -13.33 12.67 5.79
CA TYR A 215 -13.46 11.29 6.24
C TYR A 215 -12.10 10.59 6.25
N CYS A 216 -11.73 9.98 7.35
CA CYS A 216 -10.52 9.19 7.47
C CYS A 216 -10.83 7.70 7.57
N TYR A 217 -10.07 6.85 6.86
CA TYR A 217 -10.20 5.40 6.96
C TYR A 217 -9.45 4.80 8.16
N GLY A 218 -8.54 5.56 8.77
CA GLY A 218 -7.79 5.12 9.95
C GLY A 218 -8.73 4.67 11.07
N LEU A 219 -8.44 3.53 11.69
CA LEU A 219 -9.25 2.91 12.76
C LEU A 219 -10.73 2.63 12.42
N ILE A 220 -11.22 3.08 11.25
CA ILE A 220 -12.60 2.85 10.78
C ILE A 220 -12.66 1.73 9.73
N LYS A 221 -11.77 1.77 8.75
CA LYS A 221 -11.72 0.81 7.63
C LYS A 221 -10.37 0.12 7.50
N GLN A 222 -9.35 0.62 8.16
CA GLN A 222 -7.98 0.14 8.09
C GLN A 222 -7.19 0.50 9.34
N ILE A 223 -6.12 -0.26 9.59
CA ILE A 223 -5.01 0.04 10.51
C ILE A 223 -3.71 -0.35 9.81
N ALA A 224 -2.57 -0.04 10.40
CA ALA A 224 -1.30 -0.59 9.96
C ALA A 224 -0.52 -1.18 11.14
N ILE A 225 0.27 -2.23 10.85
CA ILE A 225 1.17 -2.91 11.76
C ILE A 225 2.55 -2.80 11.12
N LEU A 226 3.47 -2.14 11.82
CA LEU A 226 4.84 -1.92 11.35
C LEU A 226 5.71 -3.16 11.55
N SER A 227 6.86 -3.22 10.90
CA SER A 227 7.71 -4.42 10.89
C SER A 227 8.25 -4.84 12.27
N ASN A 228 8.26 -3.93 13.24
CA ASN A 228 8.58 -4.19 14.62
C ASN A 228 7.38 -4.54 15.52
N GLY A 229 6.17 -4.66 14.96
CA GLY A 229 4.95 -5.01 15.71
C GLY A 229 4.13 -3.83 16.23
N VAL A 230 4.61 -2.61 16.08
CA VAL A 230 3.86 -1.41 16.51
C VAL A 230 2.63 -1.21 15.64
N VAL A 231 1.48 -1.00 16.29
CA VAL A 231 0.19 -0.73 15.65
C VAL A 231 -0.01 0.77 15.54
N VAL A 232 -0.40 1.23 14.34
CA VAL A 232 -0.67 2.66 14.04
C VAL A 232 -2.03 2.82 13.36
N PRO A 233 -2.66 4.01 13.40
CA PRO A 233 -4.02 4.21 12.86
C PRO A 233 -4.16 3.91 11.38
N CYS A 234 -3.13 4.12 10.57
CA CYS A 234 -3.13 3.88 9.13
C CYS A 234 -1.70 3.85 8.56
N CYS A 235 -1.58 3.43 7.30
CA CYS A 235 -0.30 3.35 6.57
C CYS A 235 0.40 4.71 6.32
N MET A 236 -0.25 5.84 6.60
CA MET A 236 0.36 7.17 6.46
C MET A 236 1.24 7.52 7.66
N ASP A 237 1.07 6.87 8.80
CA ASP A 237 1.94 7.02 9.97
C ASP A 237 3.13 6.06 9.88
N THR A 238 4.04 6.37 8.97
CA THR A 238 5.21 5.53 8.67
C THR A 238 6.29 5.54 9.76
N GLN A 239 6.20 6.47 10.71
CA GLN A 239 7.21 6.66 11.78
C GLN A 239 6.69 6.28 13.17
N ALA A 240 5.49 5.70 13.26
CA ALA A 240 4.84 5.38 14.54
C ALA A 240 4.63 6.61 15.45
N ASN A 241 4.38 7.79 14.87
CA ASN A 241 4.10 9.00 15.66
C ASN A 241 2.84 8.83 16.53
N ILE A 242 1.91 8.00 16.10
CA ILE A 242 0.66 7.67 16.78
C ILE A 242 0.67 6.17 17.11
N SER A 243 1.64 5.74 17.92
CA SER A 243 1.63 4.36 18.42
C SER A 243 0.38 4.11 19.26
N LEU A 244 -0.35 3.05 18.90
CA LEU A 244 -1.55 2.57 19.63
C LEU A 244 -1.21 1.44 20.59
N GLY A 245 -0.12 0.74 20.37
CA GLY A 245 0.39 -0.40 21.13
C GLY A 245 1.35 -1.23 20.32
N ASP A 246 1.88 -2.29 20.93
CA ASP A 246 2.88 -3.19 20.35
C ASP A 246 2.41 -4.64 20.48
N LEU A 247 2.32 -5.34 19.36
CA LEU A 247 1.87 -6.75 19.30
C LEU A 247 2.86 -7.72 19.93
N ASN A 248 4.11 -7.33 20.17
CA ASN A 248 5.03 -8.16 20.95
C ASN A 248 4.53 -8.36 22.37
N HIS A 249 3.81 -7.37 22.94
CA HIS A 249 3.39 -7.34 24.35
C HIS A 249 1.88 -7.40 24.54
N THR A 250 1.09 -6.85 23.62
CA THR A 250 -0.35 -6.65 23.81
C THR A 250 -1.14 -7.24 22.64
N PRO A 251 -2.18 -8.05 22.86
CA PRO A 251 -3.05 -8.55 21.80
C PRO A 251 -3.71 -7.41 21.02
N LEU A 252 -3.88 -7.57 19.69
CA LEU A 252 -4.44 -6.54 18.82
C LEU A 252 -5.84 -6.07 19.27
N LYS A 253 -6.66 -6.99 19.76
CA LYS A 253 -8.01 -6.66 20.29
C LYS A 253 -7.95 -5.65 21.44
N ASP A 254 -6.94 -5.74 22.29
CA ASP A 254 -6.79 -4.87 23.46
C ASP A 254 -6.19 -3.52 23.04
N VAL A 255 -5.23 -3.53 22.10
CA VAL A 255 -4.74 -2.32 21.45
C VAL A 255 -5.87 -1.50 20.83
N LEU A 256 -6.79 -2.15 20.09
CA LEU A 256 -7.92 -1.48 19.43
C LEU A 256 -8.99 -0.98 20.42
N LYS A 257 -9.04 -1.50 21.63
CA LYS A 257 -9.93 -1.07 22.72
C LYS A 257 -9.28 -0.05 23.66
N SER A 258 -7.99 0.25 23.47
CA SER A 258 -7.31 1.24 24.31
C SER A 258 -8.00 2.60 24.27
N GLN A 259 -7.90 3.37 25.34
CA GLN A 259 -8.46 4.71 25.44
C GLN A 259 -8.01 5.59 24.27
N LYS A 260 -6.72 5.54 23.90
CA LYS A 260 -6.14 6.29 22.78
C LYS A 260 -6.79 5.90 21.44
N ALA A 261 -6.86 4.60 21.14
CA ALA A 261 -7.45 4.13 19.88
C ALA A 261 -8.92 4.51 19.76
N MET A 262 -9.67 4.37 20.85
CA MET A 262 -11.10 4.72 20.91
C MET A 262 -11.32 6.24 20.77
N ALA A 263 -10.50 7.07 21.41
CA ALA A 263 -10.58 8.52 21.28
C ALA A 263 -10.35 8.98 19.83
N ILE A 264 -9.26 8.50 19.19
CA ILE A 264 -8.94 8.84 17.79
C ILE A 264 -10.07 8.38 16.86
N LYS A 265 -10.57 7.15 17.03
CA LYS A 265 -11.67 6.61 16.21
C LYS A 265 -12.93 7.46 16.35
N THR A 266 -13.28 7.87 17.57
CA THR A 266 -14.47 8.69 17.86
C THR A 266 -14.37 10.05 17.16
N HIS A 267 -13.21 10.70 17.20
CA HIS A 267 -12.97 11.98 16.49
C HIS A 267 -13.06 11.79 14.98
N PHE A 268 -12.46 10.73 14.41
CA PHE A 268 -12.59 10.45 12.98
C PHE A 268 -14.03 10.22 12.52
N LEU A 269 -14.88 9.60 13.36
CA LEU A 269 -16.31 9.42 13.06
C LEU A 269 -17.08 10.75 13.06
N LYS A 270 -16.62 11.75 13.83
CA LYS A 270 -17.16 13.12 13.83
C LYS A 270 -16.58 14.02 12.74
N GLY A 271 -15.65 13.50 11.92
CA GLY A 271 -14.94 14.31 10.92
C GLY A 271 -13.87 15.22 11.52
N GLU A 272 -13.27 14.83 12.62
CA GLU A 272 -12.27 15.59 13.35
C GLU A 272 -10.93 14.85 13.40
N ALA A 273 -9.81 15.57 13.38
CA ALA A 273 -8.47 15.04 13.60
C ALA A 273 -7.99 15.40 15.02
N LEU A 274 -7.76 14.39 15.86
CA LEU A 274 -7.23 14.60 17.22
C LEU A 274 -5.71 14.83 17.19
N GLU A 275 -4.99 13.96 16.51
CA GLU A 275 -3.53 13.93 16.48
C GLU A 275 -2.94 14.94 15.49
N LEU A 276 -1.80 15.56 15.83
CA LEU A 276 -1.14 16.55 14.99
C LEU A 276 -0.78 16.01 13.60
N LEU A 277 -0.28 14.76 13.51
CA LEU A 277 0.01 14.12 12.24
C LEU A 277 -1.25 14.04 11.35
N CYS A 278 -2.40 13.74 11.93
CA CYS A 278 -3.67 13.66 11.24
C CYS A 278 -4.19 15.01 10.78
N LYS A 279 -3.98 16.06 11.58
CA LYS A 279 -4.29 17.46 11.23
C LYS A 279 -3.48 17.93 10.01
N ASN A 280 -2.25 17.44 9.87
CA ASN A 280 -1.34 17.78 8.78
C ASN A 280 -1.46 16.82 7.57
N CYS A 281 -2.42 15.89 7.58
CA CYS A 281 -2.56 14.88 6.54
C CYS A 281 -3.48 15.35 5.39
N SER A 282 -2.94 15.47 4.18
CA SER A 282 -3.71 15.85 2.99
C SER A 282 -4.51 14.68 2.37
N TYR A 283 -4.22 13.44 2.75
CA TYR A 283 -4.79 12.27 2.10
C TYR A 283 -6.32 12.18 2.15
N PRO A 284 -7.03 12.51 3.25
CA PRO A 284 -8.48 12.56 3.27
C PRO A 284 -9.07 13.54 2.25
N LEU A 285 -8.43 14.70 2.03
CA LEU A 285 -8.90 15.73 1.10
C LEU A 285 -8.83 15.30 -0.38
N ILE A 286 -7.85 14.46 -0.73
CA ILE A 286 -7.64 13.99 -2.11
C ILE A 286 -8.73 13.01 -2.53
N ARG A 287 -9.24 12.20 -1.61
CA ARG A 287 -10.29 11.22 -1.88
C ARG A 287 -11.68 11.82 -2.06
N TYR A 288 -11.91 13.02 -1.55
CA TYR A 288 -13.22 13.68 -1.61
C TYR A 288 -13.38 14.64 -2.81
N LYS A 289 -12.30 14.95 -3.50
CA LYS A 289 -12.37 15.67 -4.79
C LYS A 289 -12.69 14.67 -5.91
N LYS A 290 -13.90 14.12 -5.88
CA LYS A 290 -14.54 13.46 -7.02
C LYS A 290 -15.57 14.37 -7.62
#